data_5023a7f49127854b26a448fd7116fa97
#
_entry.id   5023a7f49127854b26a448fd7116fa97
#
_cell.length_a   1.000
_cell.length_b   1.000
_cell.length_c   1.000
_cell.angle_alpha   90.00
_cell.angle_beta   90.00
_cell.angle_gamma   90.00
#
_symmetry.space_group_name_H-M   'P 1'
#
loop_
_entity.id
_entity.type
_entity.pdbx_description
1 polymer ?
#
loop_
_entity_poly.entity_id
_entity_poly.type
_entity_poly.pdbx_seq_one_letter_code
_entity_poly.pdbx_strand_id
1 'polypeptide(L)'
;MSTKVLGVNIKTLLYQVPGGMLSNMVSQLKEQNAEDKYQEVLEEIPRVRKDCGEPPLVTPSSQIVGTQAIFNVLMGERYKMATGEFKDLLRGNYGQTVKPMSEEVINKVIPGEKRSTARSAEATGHDKPELETLEAEMKQYKQQDEDVLSYALFPQVAVDFFKYREAQQSRVDLKKADTDAAAYPV
;
A
#
# COMPACT_ATOMS: atom_id res chain seq x y z
N MET A 1 19.08 4.12 -16.54
CA MET A 1 18.16 5.24 -16.30
C MET A 1 17.91 5.95 -17.62
N SER A 2 16.67 6.14 -18.05
CA SER A 2 16.37 6.83 -19.31
C SER A 2 16.69 8.31 -19.19
N THR A 3 17.37 8.91 -20.16
CA THR A 3 17.69 10.35 -20.21
C THR A 3 16.44 11.24 -20.20
N LYS A 4 15.27 10.71 -20.54
CA LYS A 4 13.97 11.41 -20.44
C LYS A 4 13.59 11.78 -18.99
N VAL A 5 14.15 11.11 -17.99
CA VAL A 5 13.90 11.38 -16.56
C VAL A 5 14.81 12.48 -16.00
N LEU A 6 15.87 12.85 -16.74
CA LEU A 6 16.84 13.89 -16.35
C LEU A 6 16.43 15.30 -16.83
N GLY A 7 15.35 15.42 -17.59
CA GLY A 7 14.85 16.71 -18.05
C GLY A 7 14.18 17.50 -16.91
N VAL A 8 14.43 18.82 -16.84
CA VAL A 8 13.72 19.72 -15.93
C VAL A 8 12.29 19.91 -16.43
N ASN A 9 11.32 19.40 -15.69
CA ASN A 9 9.90 19.64 -15.97
C ASN A 9 9.35 20.67 -14.98
N ILE A 10 9.12 21.89 -15.45
CA ILE A 10 8.59 22.99 -14.62
C ILE A 10 7.23 22.66 -14.01
N LYS A 11 6.37 21.90 -14.70
CA LYS A 11 5.07 21.47 -14.18
C LYS A 11 5.22 20.57 -12.94
N THR A 12 6.26 19.75 -12.88
CA THR A 12 6.57 18.91 -11.71
C THR A 12 6.86 19.77 -10.47
N LEU A 13 7.60 20.85 -10.63
CA LEU A 13 7.87 21.80 -9.56
C LEU A 13 6.60 22.58 -9.16
N LEU A 14 5.82 23.01 -10.14
CA LEU A 14 4.56 23.71 -9.93
C LEU A 14 3.55 22.87 -9.14
N TYR A 15 3.45 21.59 -9.46
CA TYR A 15 2.51 20.68 -8.81
C TYR A 15 3.09 20.01 -7.55
N GLN A 16 4.35 20.33 -7.19
CA GLN A 16 5.03 19.78 -6.00
C GLN A 16 5.05 18.25 -5.96
N VAL A 17 5.21 17.62 -7.13
CA VAL A 17 5.22 16.16 -7.24
C VAL A 17 6.61 15.63 -6.88
N PRO A 18 6.72 14.76 -5.84
CA PRO A 18 8.00 14.17 -5.44
C PRO A 18 8.60 13.29 -6.55
N GLY A 19 9.93 13.27 -6.66
CA GLY A 19 10.64 12.47 -7.68
C GLY A 19 10.31 10.98 -7.65
N GLY A 20 10.15 10.38 -6.45
CA GLY A 20 9.73 8.99 -6.30
C GLY A 20 8.32 8.72 -6.84
N MET A 21 7.39 9.66 -6.63
CA MET A 21 6.04 9.59 -7.20
C MET A 21 6.08 9.61 -8.73
N LEU A 22 6.92 10.46 -9.33
CA LEU A 22 7.10 10.52 -10.79
C LEU A 22 7.60 9.20 -11.36
N SER A 23 8.61 8.60 -10.73
CA SER A 23 9.17 7.33 -11.18
C SER A 23 8.12 6.22 -11.16
N ASN A 24 7.34 6.14 -10.08
CA ASN A 24 6.26 5.16 -9.96
C ASN A 24 5.17 5.39 -11.01
N MET A 25 4.78 6.64 -11.23
CA MET A 25 3.78 7.01 -12.24
C MET A 25 4.22 6.61 -13.64
N VAL A 26 5.47 6.91 -14.01
CA VAL A 26 6.02 6.50 -15.32
C VAL A 26 6.01 4.98 -15.48
N SER A 27 6.38 4.24 -14.45
CA SER A 27 6.35 2.77 -14.47
C SER A 27 4.93 2.23 -14.64
N GLN A 28 3.97 2.75 -13.88
CA GLN A 28 2.56 2.34 -13.97
C GLN A 28 1.95 2.66 -15.34
N LEU A 29 2.20 3.84 -15.89
CA LEU A 29 1.73 4.20 -17.24
C LEU A 29 2.34 3.33 -18.32
N LYS A 30 3.61 2.97 -18.18
CA LYS A 30 4.29 2.06 -19.09
C LYS A 30 3.70 0.65 -19.05
N GLU A 31 3.41 0.11 -17.87
CA GLU A 31 2.75 -1.18 -17.71
C GLU A 31 1.36 -1.23 -18.36
N GLN A 32 0.68 -0.07 -18.39
CA GLN A 32 -0.64 0.08 -19.02
C GLN A 32 -0.58 0.50 -20.51
N ASN A 33 0.64 0.62 -21.10
CA ASN A 33 0.86 1.14 -22.45
C ASN A 33 0.22 2.52 -22.69
N ALA A 34 0.23 3.38 -21.68
CA ALA A 34 -0.42 4.70 -21.65
C ALA A 34 0.57 5.83 -21.36
N GLU A 35 1.82 5.73 -21.85
CA GLU A 35 2.87 6.74 -21.65
C GLU A 35 2.50 8.11 -22.24
N ASP A 36 1.66 8.12 -23.27
CA ASP A 36 1.11 9.32 -23.91
C ASP A 36 0.24 10.14 -22.95
N LYS A 37 -0.36 9.51 -21.93
CA LYS A 37 -1.22 10.14 -20.92
C LYS A 37 -0.45 10.83 -19.80
N TYR A 38 0.88 10.78 -19.81
CA TYR A 38 1.73 11.33 -18.72
C TYR A 38 1.39 12.78 -18.36
N GLN A 39 1.19 13.64 -19.36
CA GLN A 39 0.88 15.06 -19.11
C GLN A 39 -0.49 15.27 -18.50
N GLU A 40 -1.50 14.52 -18.94
CA GLU A 40 -2.86 14.55 -18.40
C GLU A 40 -2.86 14.11 -16.93
N VAL A 41 -2.09 13.08 -16.59
CA VAL A 41 -1.96 12.60 -15.21
C VAL A 41 -1.28 13.65 -14.33
N LEU A 42 -0.21 14.30 -14.81
CA LEU A 42 0.43 15.39 -14.08
C LEU A 42 -0.52 16.53 -13.75
N GLU A 43 -1.43 16.87 -14.65
CA GLU A 43 -2.44 17.92 -14.47
C GLU A 43 -3.59 17.46 -13.54
N GLU A 44 -3.85 16.17 -13.47
CA GLU A 44 -4.88 15.59 -12.60
C GLU A 44 -4.44 15.48 -11.13
N ILE A 45 -3.14 15.28 -10.86
CA ILE A 45 -2.60 15.13 -9.50
C ILE A 45 -3.02 16.29 -8.57
N PRO A 46 -2.83 17.57 -8.91
CA PRO A 46 -3.25 18.66 -8.03
C PRO A 46 -4.76 18.73 -7.81
N ARG A 47 -5.55 18.27 -8.78
CA ARG A 47 -7.01 18.20 -8.65
C ARG A 47 -7.43 17.14 -7.65
N VAL A 48 -6.87 15.91 -7.79
CA VAL A 48 -7.11 14.83 -6.83
C VAL A 48 -6.63 15.22 -5.43
N ARG A 49 -5.43 15.83 -5.33
CA ARG A 49 -4.90 16.32 -4.06
C ARG A 49 -5.84 17.32 -3.39
N LYS A 50 -6.39 18.28 -4.14
CA LYS A 50 -7.35 19.26 -3.64
C LYS A 50 -8.62 18.56 -3.16
N ASP A 51 -9.15 17.63 -3.92
CA ASP A 51 -10.40 16.92 -3.62
C ASP A 51 -10.31 16.08 -2.34
N CYS A 52 -9.14 15.53 -2.04
CA CYS A 52 -8.91 14.77 -0.79
C CYS A 52 -8.34 15.60 0.37
N GLY A 53 -8.47 16.96 0.33
CA GLY A 53 -8.17 17.84 1.46
C GLY A 53 -6.70 18.25 1.57
N GLU A 54 -5.99 18.29 0.46
CA GLU A 54 -4.59 18.73 0.35
C GLU A 54 -3.61 18.00 1.29
N PRO A 55 -3.60 16.66 1.33
CA PRO A 55 -2.61 15.94 2.10
C PRO A 55 -1.20 16.28 1.63
N PRO A 56 -0.18 16.23 2.50
CA PRO A 56 1.21 16.33 2.08
C PRO A 56 1.55 15.17 1.14
N LEU A 57 2.24 15.46 0.03
CA LEU A 57 2.64 14.43 -0.95
C LEU A 57 3.90 13.68 -0.50
N VAL A 58 3.78 12.94 0.58
CA VAL A 58 4.78 12.02 1.12
C VAL A 58 4.20 10.60 1.15
N THR A 59 5.01 9.59 1.37
CA THR A 59 4.52 8.22 1.52
C THR A 59 3.63 8.09 2.78
N PRO A 60 2.43 7.49 2.71
CA PRO A 60 1.81 6.83 1.54
C PRO A 60 0.94 7.74 0.67
N SER A 61 0.57 8.94 1.11
CA SER A 61 -0.41 9.83 0.45
C SER A 61 -0.03 10.21 -0.97
N SER A 62 1.26 10.37 -1.27
CA SER A 62 1.74 10.63 -2.63
C SER A 62 1.40 9.49 -3.60
N GLN A 63 1.52 8.25 -3.14
CA GLN A 63 1.18 7.07 -3.94
C GLN A 63 -0.33 6.96 -4.14
N ILE A 64 -1.11 7.17 -3.09
CA ILE A 64 -2.57 7.14 -3.13
C ILE A 64 -3.11 8.17 -4.14
N VAL A 65 -2.66 9.41 -4.03
CA VAL A 65 -3.06 10.51 -4.93
C VAL A 65 -2.60 10.25 -6.36
N GLY A 66 -1.36 9.77 -6.54
CA GLY A 66 -0.81 9.46 -7.87
C GLY A 66 -1.54 8.36 -8.58
N THR A 67 -1.77 7.24 -7.91
CA THR A 67 -2.51 6.11 -8.48
C THR A 67 -3.94 6.49 -8.80
N GLN A 68 -4.62 7.26 -7.95
CA GLN A 68 -5.98 7.73 -8.23
C GLN A 68 -6.01 8.68 -9.45
N ALA A 69 -5.02 9.56 -9.60
CA ALA A 69 -4.91 10.44 -10.77
C ALA A 69 -4.73 9.64 -12.06
N ILE A 70 -3.91 8.58 -12.03
CA ILE A 70 -3.76 7.67 -13.17
C ILE A 70 -5.10 7.02 -13.53
N PHE A 71 -5.83 6.47 -12.56
CA PHE A 71 -7.13 5.85 -12.84
C PHE A 71 -8.16 6.84 -13.38
N ASN A 72 -8.20 8.07 -12.87
CA ASN A 72 -9.10 9.09 -13.39
C ASN A 72 -8.86 9.36 -14.88
N VAL A 73 -7.61 9.43 -15.28
CA VAL A 73 -7.23 9.68 -16.69
C VAL A 73 -7.46 8.45 -17.57
N LEU A 74 -7.06 7.26 -17.11
CA LEU A 74 -7.22 6.03 -17.89
C LEU A 74 -8.69 5.64 -18.10
N MET A 75 -9.54 5.87 -17.11
CA MET A 75 -10.98 5.57 -17.20
C MET A 75 -11.77 6.65 -17.95
N GLY A 76 -11.16 7.79 -18.26
CA GLY A 76 -11.79 8.92 -18.93
C GLY A 76 -12.88 9.63 -18.10
N GLU A 77 -13.11 9.17 -16.87
CA GLU A 77 -14.07 9.76 -15.93
C GLU A 77 -13.46 9.75 -14.53
N ARG A 78 -13.49 10.93 -13.86
CA ARG A 78 -12.96 11.10 -12.51
C ARG A 78 -13.74 10.27 -11.50
N TYR A 79 -13.01 9.48 -10.70
CA TYR A 79 -13.57 8.64 -9.63
C TYR A 79 -14.59 7.58 -10.09
N LYS A 80 -14.57 7.20 -11.36
CA LYS A 80 -15.31 6.04 -11.85
C LYS A 80 -14.81 4.75 -11.17
N MET A 81 -13.51 4.69 -10.95
CA MET A 81 -12.83 3.65 -10.18
C MET A 81 -12.00 4.32 -9.09
N ALA A 82 -12.16 3.87 -7.86
CA ALA A 82 -11.37 4.32 -6.71
C ALA A 82 -10.71 3.14 -6.02
N THR A 83 -9.40 3.30 -5.71
CA THR A 83 -8.63 2.27 -5.00
C THR A 83 -9.10 2.15 -3.54
N GLY A 84 -8.81 1.00 -2.92
CA GLY A 84 -9.09 0.78 -1.50
C GLY A 84 -8.43 1.85 -0.63
N GLU A 85 -7.16 2.12 -0.89
CA GLU A 85 -6.37 3.12 -0.17
C GLU A 85 -6.91 4.54 -0.33
N PHE A 86 -7.43 4.89 -1.53
CA PHE A 86 -8.07 6.18 -1.73
C PHE A 86 -9.40 6.29 -0.95
N LYS A 87 -10.19 5.22 -0.90
CA LYS A 87 -11.39 5.15 -0.06
C LYS A 87 -11.04 5.29 1.42
N ASP A 88 -9.97 4.64 1.87
CA ASP A 88 -9.49 4.73 3.25
C ASP A 88 -8.99 6.15 3.60
N LEU A 89 -8.37 6.83 2.64
CA LEU A 89 -8.01 8.24 2.79
C LEU A 89 -9.26 9.11 2.98
N LEU A 90 -10.29 8.91 2.18
CA LEU A 90 -11.56 9.64 2.30
C LEU A 90 -12.32 9.30 3.59
N ARG A 91 -12.21 8.07 4.10
CA ARG A 91 -12.77 7.66 5.41
C ARG A 91 -12.09 8.34 6.59
N GLY A 92 -10.88 8.90 6.38
CA GLY A 92 -10.08 9.51 7.44
C GLY A 92 -9.17 8.53 8.17
N ASN A 93 -8.94 7.32 7.64
CA ASN A 93 -8.07 6.30 8.25
C ASN A 93 -6.59 6.72 8.29
N TYR A 94 -6.20 7.72 7.49
CA TYR A 94 -4.87 8.33 7.51
C TYR A 94 -4.78 9.61 8.37
N GLY A 95 -5.82 9.91 9.14
CA GLY A 95 -5.89 11.09 10.00
C GLY A 95 -6.50 12.32 9.31
N GLN A 96 -6.35 13.48 9.95
CA GLN A 96 -6.94 14.73 9.46
C GLN A 96 -6.10 15.34 8.34
N THR A 97 -6.79 15.83 7.31
CA THR A 97 -6.19 16.55 6.19
C THR A 97 -6.08 18.06 6.50
N VAL A 98 -5.22 18.76 5.74
CA VAL A 98 -4.96 20.19 5.94
C VAL A 98 -6.21 21.04 5.65
N LYS A 99 -6.99 20.63 4.64
CA LYS A 99 -8.25 21.27 4.26
C LYS A 99 -9.41 20.27 4.28
N PRO A 100 -10.65 20.74 4.32
CA PRO A 100 -11.80 19.86 4.12
C PRO A 100 -11.72 19.14 2.78
N MET A 101 -12.07 17.86 2.78
CA MET A 101 -12.22 17.07 1.56
C MET A 101 -13.49 17.47 0.82
N SER A 102 -13.53 17.23 -0.50
CA SER A 102 -14.71 17.51 -1.33
C SER A 102 -15.86 16.57 -0.98
N GLU A 103 -16.97 17.13 -0.52
CA GLU A 103 -18.20 16.36 -0.22
C GLU A 103 -18.76 15.67 -1.47
N GLU A 104 -18.59 16.27 -2.65
CA GLU A 104 -19.00 15.67 -3.93
C GLU A 104 -18.23 14.37 -4.17
N VAL A 105 -16.91 14.39 -3.97
CA VAL A 105 -16.07 13.20 -4.16
C VAL A 105 -16.34 12.14 -3.11
N ILE A 106 -16.55 12.53 -1.85
CA ILE A 106 -16.94 11.63 -0.78
C ILE A 106 -18.23 10.89 -1.13
N ASN A 107 -19.26 11.64 -1.52
CA ASN A 107 -20.57 11.07 -1.88
C ASN A 107 -20.50 10.20 -3.14
N LYS A 108 -19.59 10.48 -4.07
CA LYS A 108 -19.39 9.66 -5.28
C LYS A 108 -18.64 8.36 -4.97
N VAL A 109 -17.62 8.40 -4.10
CA VAL A 109 -16.69 7.29 -3.89
C VAL A 109 -17.10 6.37 -2.74
N ILE A 110 -17.59 6.95 -1.64
CA ILE A 110 -17.98 6.25 -0.40
C ILE A 110 -19.38 6.71 0.07
N PRO A 111 -20.44 6.53 -0.74
CA PRO A 111 -21.76 7.05 -0.42
C PRO A 111 -22.32 6.45 0.87
N GLY A 112 -22.75 7.30 1.80
CA GLY A 112 -23.37 6.89 3.06
C GLY A 112 -22.43 6.30 4.11
N GLU A 113 -21.13 6.25 3.86
CA GLU A 113 -20.17 5.78 4.84
C GLU A 113 -19.85 6.87 5.88
N LYS A 114 -19.67 6.43 7.15
CA LYS A 114 -19.22 7.31 8.22
C LYS A 114 -17.72 7.55 8.10
N ARG A 115 -17.32 8.82 8.20
CA ARG A 115 -15.91 9.21 8.27
C ARG A 115 -15.42 9.14 9.70
N SER A 116 -14.20 8.64 9.87
CA SER A 116 -13.52 8.69 11.16
C SER A 116 -12.98 10.10 11.41
N THR A 117 -13.25 10.63 12.60
CA THR A 117 -12.63 11.87 13.12
C THR A 117 -11.60 11.57 14.19
N ALA A 118 -11.49 10.30 14.58
CA ALA A 118 -10.54 9.81 15.57
C ALA A 118 -9.11 9.76 15.00
N ARG A 119 -8.12 9.67 15.86
CA ARG A 119 -6.75 9.36 15.45
C ARG A 119 -6.71 7.99 14.79
N SER A 120 -5.80 7.81 13.84
CA SER A 120 -5.70 6.60 13.03
C SER A 120 -5.69 5.30 13.86
N ALA A 121 -4.93 5.25 14.94
CA ALA A 121 -4.85 4.11 15.84
C ALA A 121 -6.20 3.79 16.51
N GLU A 122 -6.89 4.82 17.03
CA GLU A 122 -8.20 4.69 17.66
C GLU A 122 -9.28 4.24 16.66
N ALA A 123 -9.19 4.75 15.42
CA ALA A 123 -10.15 4.43 14.35
C ALA A 123 -10.03 2.98 13.87
N THR A 124 -8.83 2.44 13.84
CA THR A 124 -8.56 1.07 13.37
C THR A 124 -8.67 0.02 14.45
N GLY A 125 -8.81 0.42 15.72
CA GLY A 125 -8.88 -0.51 16.85
C GLY A 125 -7.57 -1.27 17.11
N HIS A 126 -6.45 -0.77 16.60
CA HIS A 126 -5.12 -1.37 16.76
C HIS A 126 -4.51 -1.16 18.15
N ASP A 127 -5.28 -0.58 19.08
CA ASP A 127 -4.82 -0.38 20.46
C ASP A 127 -4.92 -1.66 21.32
N LYS A 128 -5.32 -2.78 20.73
CA LYS A 128 -5.37 -4.06 21.46
C LYS A 128 -3.99 -4.71 21.42
N PRO A 129 -3.52 -5.30 22.54
CA PRO A 129 -2.27 -6.04 22.57
C PRO A 129 -2.41 -7.30 21.69
N GLU A 130 -1.89 -7.22 20.47
CA GLU A 130 -1.95 -8.32 19.48
C GLU A 130 -0.91 -9.40 19.75
N LEU A 131 0.21 -9.04 20.40
CA LEU A 131 1.34 -9.95 20.60
C LEU A 131 0.97 -11.22 21.37
N GLU A 132 0.14 -11.13 22.40
CA GLU A 132 -0.30 -12.29 23.19
C GLU A 132 -1.13 -13.27 22.31
N THR A 133 -1.99 -12.74 21.44
CA THR A 133 -2.80 -13.54 20.52
C THR A 133 -1.90 -14.22 19.48
N LEU A 134 -0.97 -13.47 18.88
CA LEU A 134 -0.02 -13.99 17.88
C LEU A 134 0.93 -15.02 18.51
N GLU A 135 1.37 -14.82 19.74
CA GLU A 135 2.18 -15.79 20.46
C GLU A 135 1.43 -17.12 20.69
N ALA A 136 0.15 -17.05 20.99
CA ALA A 136 -0.68 -18.25 21.16
C ALA A 136 -0.88 -18.97 19.81
N GLU A 137 -1.11 -18.24 18.72
CA GLU A 137 -1.30 -18.80 17.36
C GLU A 137 -0.05 -19.54 16.86
N MET A 138 1.13 -18.95 17.11
CA MET A 138 2.39 -19.49 16.58
C MET A 138 3.16 -20.37 17.57
N LYS A 139 2.57 -20.73 18.70
CA LYS A 139 3.22 -21.47 19.79
C LYS A 139 4.01 -22.70 19.31
N GLN A 140 3.51 -23.41 18.28
CA GLN A 140 4.17 -24.59 17.73
C GLN A 140 5.49 -24.28 17.00
N TYR A 141 5.69 -23.03 16.52
CA TYR A 141 6.86 -22.63 15.75
C TYR A 141 7.85 -21.78 16.58
N LYS A 142 7.40 -21.25 17.73
CA LYS A 142 8.19 -20.33 18.56
C LYS A 142 9.41 -21.04 19.15
N GLN A 143 10.60 -20.55 18.83
CA GLN A 143 11.86 -20.96 19.43
C GLN A 143 12.54 -19.80 20.18
N GLN A 144 12.21 -18.55 19.81
CA GLN A 144 12.74 -17.32 20.40
C GLN A 144 11.70 -16.20 20.33
N ASP A 145 11.88 -15.13 21.09
CA ASP A 145 10.87 -14.05 21.17
C ASP A 145 10.72 -13.27 19.85
N GLU A 146 11.79 -13.15 19.08
CA GLU A 146 11.79 -12.50 17.77
C GLU A 146 10.93 -13.23 16.73
N ASP A 147 10.62 -14.51 16.95
CA ASP A 147 9.75 -15.27 16.05
C ASP A 147 8.33 -14.71 16.04
N VAL A 148 7.85 -14.22 17.20
CA VAL A 148 6.53 -13.58 17.30
C VAL A 148 6.48 -12.30 16.47
N LEU A 149 7.54 -11.49 16.51
CA LEU A 149 7.64 -10.27 15.72
C LEU A 149 7.74 -10.57 14.23
N SER A 150 8.50 -11.59 13.86
CA SER A 150 8.61 -12.05 12.47
C SER A 150 7.25 -12.50 11.91
N TYR A 151 6.50 -13.24 12.70
CA TYR A 151 5.16 -13.67 12.34
C TYR A 151 4.17 -12.50 12.26
N ALA A 152 4.24 -11.55 13.19
CA ALA A 152 3.39 -10.34 13.18
C ALA A 152 3.58 -9.50 11.92
N LEU A 153 4.82 -9.36 11.45
CA LEU A 153 5.16 -8.53 10.30
C LEU A 153 4.98 -9.26 8.96
N PHE A 154 5.27 -10.55 8.91
CA PHE A 154 5.31 -11.34 7.67
C PHE A 154 4.76 -12.76 7.87
N PRO A 155 3.47 -12.95 8.19
CA PRO A 155 2.94 -14.23 8.68
C PRO A 155 3.22 -15.41 7.75
N GLN A 156 3.00 -15.27 6.45
CA GLN A 156 3.22 -16.37 5.49
C GLN A 156 4.70 -16.72 5.35
N VAL A 157 5.55 -15.71 5.15
CA VAL A 157 7.00 -15.90 4.99
C VAL A 157 7.63 -16.46 6.26
N ALA A 158 7.17 -16.00 7.42
CA ALA A 158 7.67 -16.48 8.71
C ALA A 158 7.34 -17.97 8.92
N VAL A 159 6.13 -18.42 8.62
CA VAL A 159 5.75 -19.84 8.73
C VAL A 159 6.59 -20.72 7.80
N ASP A 160 6.83 -20.29 6.57
CA ASP A 160 7.67 -21.03 5.63
C ASP A 160 9.12 -21.11 6.12
N PHE A 161 9.65 -20.02 6.67
CA PHE A 161 10.96 -19.99 7.30
C PHE A 161 11.03 -20.89 8.54
N PHE A 162 10.03 -20.91 9.40
CA PHE A 162 10.00 -21.76 10.59
C PHE A 162 10.00 -23.24 10.23
N LYS A 163 9.23 -23.65 9.24
CA LYS A 163 9.24 -25.02 8.70
C LYS A 163 10.60 -25.37 8.12
N TYR A 164 11.21 -24.47 7.36
CA TYR A 164 12.56 -24.67 6.83
C TYR A 164 13.59 -24.83 7.96
N ARG A 165 13.54 -23.97 8.97
CA ARG A 165 14.44 -24.02 10.15
C ARG A 165 14.29 -25.36 10.90
N GLU A 166 13.05 -25.81 11.12
CA GLU A 166 12.76 -27.09 11.76
C GLU A 166 13.29 -28.27 10.95
N ALA A 167 13.07 -28.26 9.63
CA ALA A 167 13.62 -29.29 8.74
C ALA A 167 15.14 -29.34 8.75
N GLN A 168 15.81 -28.18 8.75
CA GLN A 168 17.28 -28.13 8.88
C GLN A 168 17.77 -28.68 10.22
N GLN A 169 17.09 -28.37 11.31
CA GLN A 169 17.41 -28.92 12.64
C GLN A 169 17.18 -30.42 12.72
N SER A 170 16.10 -30.91 12.10
CA SER A 170 15.73 -32.32 12.05
C SER A 170 16.47 -33.11 10.96
N ARG A 171 17.32 -32.43 10.16
CA ARG A 171 18.01 -33.01 9.00
C ARG A 171 17.07 -33.67 7.99
N VAL A 172 15.92 -33.05 7.72
CA VAL A 172 14.91 -33.52 6.76
C VAL A 172 14.99 -32.66 5.48
N ASP A 173 15.04 -33.33 4.33
CA ASP A 173 14.95 -32.66 3.03
C ASP A 173 13.46 -32.43 2.68
N LEU A 174 12.97 -31.21 2.88
CA LEU A 174 11.57 -30.85 2.61
C LEU A 174 11.15 -31.10 1.16
N LYS A 175 12.06 -30.91 0.19
CA LYS A 175 11.76 -31.12 -1.23
C LYS A 175 11.50 -32.59 -1.55
N LYS A 176 12.19 -33.49 -0.88
CA LYS A 176 11.98 -34.95 -1.01
C LYS A 176 10.77 -35.39 -0.19
N ALA A 177 10.57 -34.85 1.01
CA ALA A 177 9.43 -35.14 1.85
C ALA A 177 8.08 -34.83 1.18
N ASP A 178 8.01 -33.72 0.44
CA ASP A 178 6.80 -33.32 -0.29
C ASP A 178 6.49 -34.22 -1.51
N THR A 179 7.51 -34.88 -2.08
CA THR A 179 7.32 -35.72 -3.28
C THR A 179 7.04 -37.18 -2.98
N ASP A 180 7.51 -37.73 -1.85
CA ASP A 180 7.51 -39.18 -1.61
C ASP A 180 6.77 -39.62 -0.33
N ALA A 181 6.09 -38.78 0.39
CA ALA A 181 5.45 -39.10 1.69
C ALA A 181 6.39 -39.78 2.73
N ALA A 182 7.68 -39.80 2.47
CA ALA A 182 8.71 -40.32 3.36
C ALA A 182 9.75 -39.23 3.66
N ALA A 183 9.98 -38.97 4.93
CA ALA A 183 11.04 -38.08 5.35
C ALA A 183 12.40 -38.76 5.20
N TYR A 184 13.27 -38.22 4.37
CA TYR A 184 14.66 -38.71 4.23
C TYR A 184 15.59 -37.81 5.05
N PRO A 185 16.50 -38.40 5.86
CA PRO A 185 17.55 -37.61 6.51
C PRO A 185 18.48 -37.01 5.45
N VAL A 186 18.93 -35.80 5.68
CA VAL A 186 19.88 -35.05 4.82
C VAL A 186 21.33 -35.50 5.07
#